data_04c291871ae8c6c71a04dae181ff9832
#
_entry.id   04c291871ae8c6c71a04dae181ff9832
#
_cell.length_a   1.000
_cell.length_b   1.000
_cell.length_c   1.000
_cell.angle_alpha   90.00
_cell.angle_beta   90.00
_cell.angle_gamma   90.00
#
_symmetry.space_group_name_H-M   'P 1'
#
loop_
_entity.id
_entity.type
_entity.pdbx_description
1 polymer ?
#
loop_
_entity_poly.entity_id
_entity_poly.type
_entity_poly.pdbx_seq_one_letter_code
_entity_poly.pdbx_strand_id
1 'polypeptide(L)'
;MRKKRLLCLLLALGMLLSLLGCSGTAADADSNQIYDELADYYQQKNKDKDVSISSFALPYLQGLTLDPVTCGDGTQQDIGCLLYEGLVQLDLEMQPQAVLAQSWSYDAASYTWTIQLRSGVTFTDGSAFTASDAAATLRRAQTSARYSGRLSQVASIRADGAQTLVIRLTRPNSSFISLLDIPIVKSGTETDLVPLGTGRYAYVAAAGTEGAYLTANRSWWQQKSLPMDRIDLYTCKNSDTVSYAFYAREVQLLHCDLSDTASTGAVSSGDFTDADTTVLHYLGFNTSRAPFNSAELRRAVSQGIDRAGCVSSFLMGHGTAAEYPVHPSSALYPDKQPQAYSPDDFNTAIAAAGYGSDASPVSV
;
A
#
# COMPACT_ATOMS: atom_id res chain seq x y z
N MET A 1 -12.45 41.78 8.55
CA MET A 1 -12.34 41.42 9.96
C MET A 1 -13.48 40.50 10.47
N ARG A 2 -14.74 40.65 10.00
CA ARG A 2 -15.86 39.79 10.42
C ARG A 2 -15.73 38.31 10.01
N LYS A 3 -15.21 38.01 8.80
CA LYS A 3 -15.04 36.61 8.30
C LYS A 3 -13.99 35.80 9.07
N LYS A 4 -12.90 36.43 9.54
CA LYS A 4 -11.88 35.72 10.35
C LYS A 4 -12.38 35.38 11.77
N ARG A 5 -13.28 36.21 12.34
CA ARG A 5 -13.90 35.91 13.64
C ARG A 5 -14.93 34.78 13.57
N LEU A 6 -15.63 34.64 12.43
CA LEU A 6 -16.57 33.55 12.21
C LEU A 6 -15.85 32.21 12.07
N LEU A 7 -14.68 32.17 11.39
CA LEU A 7 -13.86 30.98 11.23
C LEU A 7 -13.27 30.51 12.58
N CYS A 8 -12.82 31.43 13.42
CA CYS A 8 -12.33 31.11 14.76
C CYS A 8 -13.47 30.63 15.70
N LEU A 9 -14.70 31.13 15.53
CA LEU A 9 -15.86 30.68 16.26
C LEU A 9 -16.32 29.26 15.86
N LEU A 10 -16.24 28.93 14.59
CA LEU A 10 -16.54 27.57 14.08
C LEU A 10 -15.50 26.54 14.55
N LEU A 11 -14.22 26.91 14.56
CA LEU A 11 -13.14 26.06 15.11
C LEU A 11 -13.25 25.88 16.63
N ALA A 12 -13.65 26.94 17.37
CA ALA A 12 -13.88 26.85 18.81
C ALA A 12 -15.13 26.01 19.15
N LEU A 13 -16.17 26.06 18.32
CA LEU A 13 -17.38 25.27 18.49
C LEU A 13 -17.14 23.78 18.21
N GLY A 14 -16.30 23.45 17.21
CA GLY A 14 -15.87 22.09 16.93
C GLY A 14 -15.05 21.47 18.08
N MET A 15 -14.18 22.25 18.74
CA MET A 15 -13.43 21.78 19.91
C MET A 15 -14.30 21.63 21.18
N LEU A 16 -15.38 22.39 21.32
CA LEU A 16 -16.30 22.25 22.45
C LEU A 16 -17.24 21.04 22.32
N LEU A 17 -17.59 20.65 21.11
CA LEU A 17 -18.42 19.44 20.84
C LEU A 17 -17.66 18.14 21.08
N SER A 18 -16.33 18.12 20.95
CA SER A 18 -15.50 16.95 21.23
C SER A 18 -15.32 16.65 22.73
N LEU A 19 -15.79 17.54 23.62
CA LEU A 19 -15.71 17.37 25.07
C LEU A 19 -17.03 16.89 25.74
N LEU A 20 -18.09 16.71 24.97
CA LEU A 20 -19.39 16.29 25.46
C LEU A 20 -19.88 15.04 24.70
N GLY A 21 -19.42 13.86 25.07
CA GLY A 21 -20.15 12.71 24.60
C GLY A 21 -19.43 11.39 24.51
N CYS A 22 -19.47 10.64 25.59
CA CYS A 22 -19.56 9.20 25.51
C CYS A 22 -21.00 8.80 25.20
N SER A 23 -21.33 8.53 23.91
CA SER A 23 -22.36 7.56 23.49
C SER A 23 -22.25 7.38 21.98
N GLY A 24 -21.90 6.16 21.54
CA GLY A 24 -21.70 5.83 20.13
C GLY A 24 -22.94 6.08 19.28
N THR A 25 -22.70 6.36 18.01
CA THR A 25 -23.55 6.38 16.80
C THR A 25 -23.74 7.71 16.06
N ALA A 26 -23.15 8.84 16.47
CA ALA A 26 -23.31 10.10 15.77
C ALA A 26 -21.98 10.75 15.28
N ALA A 27 -20.83 10.14 15.53
CA ALA A 27 -19.52 10.76 15.22
C ALA A 27 -19.12 10.63 13.73
N ASP A 28 -19.60 9.62 13.01
CA ASP A 28 -19.15 9.33 11.63
C ASP A 28 -19.85 10.22 10.59
N ALA A 29 -21.08 10.66 10.83
CA ALA A 29 -21.80 11.54 9.90
C ALA A 29 -21.26 12.99 9.92
N ASP A 30 -20.88 13.48 11.10
CA ASP A 30 -20.38 14.86 11.26
C ASP A 30 -18.97 15.06 10.69
N SER A 31 -18.09 14.03 10.73
CA SER A 31 -16.75 14.14 10.17
C SER A 31 -16.78 14.23 8.64
N ASN A 32 -17.59 13.41 7.98
CA ASN A 32 -17.75 13.45 6.52
C ASN A 32 -18.32 14.81 6.05
N GLN A 33 -19.29 15.37 6.77
CA GLN A 33 -19.86 16.67 6.44
C GLN A 33 -18.83 17.80 6.55
N ILE A 34 -17.95 17.77 7.54
CA ILE A 34 -16.86 18.76 7.68
C ILE A 34 -15.85 18.64 6.52
N TYR A 35 -15.53 17.44 6.09
CA TYR A 35 -14.64 17.21 4.93
C TYR A 35 -15.29 17.69 3.64
N ASP A 36 -16.58 17.45 3.41
CA ASP A 36 -17.31 17.93 2.25
C ASP A 36 -17.37 19.46 2.21
N GLU A 37 -17.69 20.13 3.32
CA GLU A 37 -17.68 21.59 3.43
C GLU A 37 -16.28 22.18 3.19
N LEU A 38 -15.22 21.50 3.63
CA LEU A 38 -13.84 21.92 3.41
C LEU A 38 -13.43 21.73 1.94
N ALA A 39 -13.83 20.63 1.32
CA ALA A 39 -13.63 20.37 -0.11
C ALA A 39 -14.33 21.43 -0.96
N ASP A 40 -15.60 21.73 -0.68
CA ASP A 40 -16.36 22.78 -1.36
C ASP A 40 -15.72 24.17 -1.19
N TYR A 41 -15.23 24.50 0.02
CA TYR A 41 -14.53 25.75 0.27
C TYR A 41 -13.27 25.88 -0.60
N TYR A 42 -12.44 24.83 -0.67
CA TYR A 42 -11.23 24.86 -1.48
C TYR A 42 -11.51 24.77 -2.97
N GLN A 43 -12.52 24.04 -3.43
CA GLN A 43 -12.97 24.06 -4.81
C GLN A 43 -13.43 25.46 -5.25
N GLN A 44 -14.22 26.14 -4.42
CA GLN A 44 -14.68 27.47 -4.70
C GLN A 44 -13.52 28.51 -4.71
N LYS A 45 -12.59 28.37 -3.75
CA LYS A 45 -11.41 29.24 -3.64
C LYS A 45 -10.44 29.08 -4.82
N ASN A 46 -10.38 27.91 -5.41
CA ASN A 46 -9.42 27.57 -6.46
C ASN A 46 -10.06 27.55 -7.87
N LYS A 47 -11.37 27.83 -7.98
CA LYS A 47 -12.13 27.77 -9.23
C LYS A 47 -11.55 28.63 -10.36
N ASP A 48 -10.88 29.71 -10.02
CA ASP A 48 -10.27 30.66 -10.96
C ASP A 48 -8.74 30.55 -11.04
N LYS A 49 -8.14 29.56 -10.36
CA LYS A 49 -6.71 29.29 -10.52
C LYS A 49 -6.51 28.50 -11.79
N ASP A 50 -5.95 29.15 -12.78
CA ASP A 50 -5.45 28.49 -13.99
C ASP A 50 -4.36 27.51 -13.55
N VAL A 51 -4.66 26.21 -13.54
CA VAL A 51 -3.70 25.15 -13.17
C VAL A 51 -2.83 24.93 -14.41
N SER A 52 -1.90 25.83 -14.64
CA SER A 52 -0.76 25.53 -15.49
C SER A 52 0.02 24.39 -14.80
N ILE A 53 0.09 23.21 -15.46
CA ILE A 53 0.90 22.05 -15.01
C ILE A 53 2.39 22.39 -15.20
N SER A 54 2.82 23.53 -14.76
CA SER A 54 4.25 23.91 -14.76
C SER A 54 5.02 23.29 -13.58
N SER A 55 4.31 22.82 -12.54
CA SER A 55 4.89 22.14 -11.40
C SER A 55 3.99 20.99 -10.95
N PHE A 56 4.55 19.80 -10.76
CA PHE A 56 3.87 18.65 -10.23
C PHE A 56 4.49 18.30 -8.89
N ALA A 57 3.66 18.15 -7.87
CA ALA A 57 4.10 17.86 -6.51
C ALA A 57 3.40 16.62 -5.95
N LEU A 58 4.15 15.85 -5.19
CA LEU A 58 3.65 14.72 -4.39
C LEU A 58 3.75 15.07 -2.90
N PRO A 59 2.84 14.53 -2.06
CA PRO A 59 2.96 14.67 -0.62
C PRO A 59 4.21 13.93 -0.11
N TYR A 60 4.88 14.50 0.88
CA TYR A 60 6.11 13.97 1.47
C TYR A 60 6.12 14.18 2.98
N LEU A 61 6.27 13.12 3.75
CA LEU A 61 6.40 13.17 5.20
C LEU A 61 7.88 13.31 5.57
N GLN A 62 8.34 14.54 5.76
CA GLN A 62 9.73 14.84 6.05
C GLN A 62 10.21 14.17 7.35
N GLY A 63 11.37 13.55 7.28
CA GLY A 63 11.99 12.85 8.42
C GLY A 63 11.57 11.38 8.56
N LEU A 64 10.60 10.91 7.79
CA LEU A 64 10.33 9.47 7.64
C LEU A 64 11.21 8.88 6.55
N THR A 65 11.64 7.64 6.78
CA THR A 65 12.49 6.93 5.80
C THR A 65 11.75 6.61 4.51
N LEU A 66 12.48 6.71 3.39
CA LEU A 66 12.06 6.17 2.09
C LEU A 66 12.65 4.77 1.82
N ASP A 67 13.36 4.17 2.78
CA ASP A 67 13.88 2.81 2.62
C ASP A 67 12.74 1.79 2.45
N PRO A 68 12.61 1.14 1.28
CA PRO A 68 11.47 0.27 0.98
C PRO A 68 11.35 -0.96 1.88
N VAL A 69 12.42 -1.34 2.57
CA VAL A 69 12.44 -2.50 3.47
C VAL A 69 11.86 -2.17 4.85
N THR A 70 12.05 -0.94 5.31
CA THR A 70 11.66 -0.51 6.67
C THR A 70 10.55 0.54 6.68
N CYS A 71 10.27 1.17 5.54
CA CYS A 71 9.21 2.16 5.41
C CYS A 71 7.82 1.55 5.64
N GLY A 72 7.12 2.01 6.68
CA GLY A 72 5.75 1.60 7.02
C GLY A 72 4.67 2.54 6.50
N ASP A 73 5.03 3.74 6.04
CA ASP A 73 4.08 4.76 5.62
C ASP A 73 3.75 4.68 4.13
N GLY A 74 2.45 4.71 3.79
CA GLY A 74 1.96 4.58 2.42
C GLY A 74 2.41 5.73 1.51
N THR A 75 2.34 6.98 1.98
CA THR A 75 2.78 8.17 1.22
C THR A 75 4.25 8.08 0.82
N GLN A 76 5.10 7.61 1.75
CA GLN A 76 6.52 7.41 1.47
C GLN A 76 6.76 6.24 0.53
N GLN A 77 5.95 5.19 0.60
CA GLN A 77 6.03 4.04 -0.32
C GLN A 77 5.69 4.43 -1.75
N ASP A 78 4.72 5.32 -1.96
CA ASP A 78 4.37 5.84 -3.28
C ASP A 78 5.56 6.59 -3.93
N ILE A 79 6.26 7.41 -3.15
CA ILE A 79 7.52 8.02 -3.62
C ILE A 79 8.56 6.93 -3.92
N GLY A 80 8.65 5.91 -3.06
CA GLY A 80 9.55 4.78 -3.22
C GLY A 80 9.38 4.04 -4.56
N CYS A 81 8.16 3.95 -5.10
CA CYS A 81 7.88 3.36 -6.41
C CYS A 81 8.57 4.09 -7.58
N LEU A 82 8.96 5.34 -7.40
CA LEU A 82 9.69 6.14 -8.38
C LEU A 82 11.22 6.00 -8.24
N LEU A 83 11.70 5.67 -7.04
CA LEU A 83 13.12 5.62 -6.67
C LEU A 83 13.73 4.23 -6.78
N TYR A 84 12.92 3.18 -6.53
CA TYR A 84 13.41 1.81 -6.38
C TYR A 84 12.72 0.84 -7.32
N GLU A 85 13.44 -0.19 -7.72
CA GLU A 85 12.94 -1.27 -8.55
C GLU A 85 13.20 -2.63 -7.89
N GLY A 86 12.28 -3.59 -8.08
CA GLY A 86 12.45 -4.98 -7.65
C GLY A 86 13.16 -5.83 -8.71
N LEU A 87 13.42 -7.09 -8.36
CA LEU A 87 13.92 -8.05 -9.34
C LEU A 87 12.87 -8.32 -10.43
N VAL A 88 11.62 -8.40 -10.02
CA VAL A 88 10.44 -8.56 -10.86
C VAL A 88 9.38 -7.53 -10.46
N GLN A 89 8.37 -7.37 -11.30
CA GLN A 89 7.13 -6.65 -11.03
C GLN A 89 5.97 -7.57 -11.41
N LEU A 90 4.89 -7.56 -10.64
CA LEU A 90 3.68 -8.30 -11.02
C LEU A 90 2.85 -7.48 -12.01
N ASP A 91 2.33 -8.14 -13.03
CA ASP A 91 1.32 -7.54 -13.91
C ASP A 91 -0.09 -7.66 -13.30
N LEU A 92 -1.12 -7.23 -14.05
CA LEU A 92 -2.51 -7.25 -13.58
C LEU A 92 -3.05 -8.68 -13.36
N GLU A 93 -2.46 -9.68 -14.01
CA GLU A 93 -2.78 -11.10 -13.83
C GLU A 93 -1.90 -11.76 -12.75
N MET A 94 -1.17 -10.96 -11.96
CA MET A 94 -0.25 -11.39 -10.90
C MET A 94 0.91 -12.27 -11.41
N GLN A 95 1.30 -12.12 -12.70
CA GLN A 95 2.43 -12.83 -13.27
C GLN A 95 3.71 -12.00 -13.13
N PRO A 96 4.84 -12.62 -12.78
CA PRO A 96 6.11 -11.91 -12.61
C PRO A 96 6.71 -11.49 -13.96
N GLN A 97 6.87 -10.19 -14.14
CA GLN A 97 7.55 -9.57 -15.28
C GLN A 97 8.98 -9.18 -14.90
N ALA A 98 9.92 -9.40 -15.81
CA ALA A 98 11.34 -9.13 -15.59
C ALA A 98 11.62 -7.60 -15.47
N VAL A 99 12.24 -7.18 -14.37
CA VAL A 99 12.70 -5.80 -14.13
C VAL A 99 14.22 -5.79 -13.96
N LEU A 100 14.77 -5.82 -12.75
CA LEU A 100 16.23 -5.94 -12.54
C LEU A 100 16.75 -7.36 -12.83
N ALA A 101 15.91 -8.38 -12.68
CA ALA A 101 16.17 -9.70 -13.24
C ALA A 101 15.96 -9.67 -14.75
N GLN A 102 16.87 -10.31 -15.50
CA GLN A 102 16.73 -10.56 -16.92
C GLN A 102 16.01 -11.89 -17.19
N SER A 103 16.36 -12.91 -16.42
CA SER A 103 15.78 -14.25 -16.50
C SER A 103 15.98 -15.01 -15.21
N TRP A 104 15.27 -16.14 -15.06
CA TRP A 104 15.40 -17.00 -13.90
C TRP A 104 15.11 -18.45 -14.25
N SER A 105 15.63 -19.36 -13.43
CA SER A 105 15.32 -20.79 -13.48
C SER A 105 15.15 -21.34 -12.07
N TYR A 106 14.36 -22.41 -11.96
CA TYR A 106 14.10 -23.12 -10.72
C TYR A 106 14.51 -24.59 -10.85
N ASP A 107 15.40 -25.03 -9.97
CA ASP A 107 15.74 -26.45 -9.81
C ASP A 107 14.88 -27.04 -8.69
N ALA A 108 13.92 -27.88 -9.08
CA ALA A 108 12.99 -28.52 -8.16
C ALA A 108 13.67 -29.59 -7.27
N ALA A 109 14.81 -30.15 -7.69
CA ALA A 109 15.51 -31.16 -6.91
C ALA A 109 16.26 -30.55 -5.71
N SER A 110 16.83 -29.36 -5.87
CA SER A 110 17.56 -28.64 -4.83
C SER A 110 16.78 -27.50 -4.21
N TYR A 111 15.56 -27.21 -4.68
CA TYR A 111 14.73 -26.05 -4.32
C TYR A 111 15.45 -24.73 -4.53
N THR A 112 16.24 -24.63 -5.61
CA THR A 112 17.13 -23.49 -5.86
C THR A 112 16.64 -22.66 -7.03
N TRP A 113 16.51 -21.36 -6.81
CA TRP A 113 16.31 -20.35 -7.82
C TRP A 113 17.65 -19.75 -8.22
N THR A 114 17.92 -19.71 -9.52
CA THR A 114 19.05 -18.99 -10.12
C THR A 114 18.49 -17.85 -10.95
N ILE A 115 18.85 -16.62 -10.59
CA ILE A 115 18.33 -15.39 -11.19
C ILE A 115 19.49 -14.66 -11.85
N GLN A 116 19.38 -14.44 -13.15
CA GLN A 116 20.32 -13.65 -13.93
C GLN A 116 19.88 -12.19 -13.90
N LEU A 117 20.75 -11.30 -13.48
CA LEU A 117 20.48 -9.87 -13.40
C LEU A 117 20.83 -9.18 -14.74
N ARG A 118 20.15 -8.07 -15.01
CA ARG A 118 20.48 -7.22 -16.15
C ARG A 118 21.87 -6.63 -16.01
N SER A 119 22.63 -6.61 -17.10
CA SER A 119 23.88 -5.88 -17.19
C SER A 119 23.64 -4.39 -17.49
N GLY A 120 24.57 -3.54 -17.07
CA GLY A 120 24.55 -2.11 -17.36
C GLY A 120 23.54 -1.29 -16.55
N VAL A 121 22.87 -1.89 -15.56
CA VAL A 121 22.05 -1.15 -14.61
C VAL A 121 22.94 -0.41 -13.62
N THR A 122 22.63 0.86 -13.36
CA THR A 122 23.33 1.69 -12.37
C THR A 122 22.36 2.25 -11.33
N PHE A 123 22.87 2.47 -10.13
CA PHE A 123 22.21 3.31 -9.14
C PHE A 123 22.25 4.78 -9.56
N THR A 124 21.46 5.62 -8.90
CA THR A 124 21.37 7.05 -9.21
C THR A 124 22.67 7.84 -8.99
N ASP A 125 23.65 7.27 -8.29
CA ASP A 125 25.01 7.80 -8.15
C ASP A 125 25.98 7.34 -9.25
N GLY A 126 25.51 6.56 -10.23
CA GLY A 126 26.28 6.01 -11.33
C GLY A 126 27.05 4.72 -11.01
N SER A 127 27.04 4.22 -9.78
CA SER A 127 27.65 2.94 -9.43
C SER A 127 26.85 1.77 -10.00
N ALA A 128 27.54 0.68 -10.34
CA ALA A 128 26.90 -0.50 -10.93
C ALA A 128 26.02 -1.25 -9.92
N PHE A 129 24.84 -1.65 -10.34
CA PHE A 129 24.01 -2.60 -9.63
C PHE A 129 24.54 -4.03 -9.80
N THR A 130 24.61 -4.79 -8.71
CA THR A 130 25.15 -6.15 -8.68
C THR A 130 24.27 -7.12 -7.88
N ALA A 131 24.53 -8.41 -8.04
CA ALA A 131 23.91 -9.46 -7.24
C ALA A 131 24.21 -9.35 -5.73
N SER A 132 25.28 -8.66 -5.35
CA SER A 132 25.60 -8.39 -3.95
C SER A 132 24.59 -7.42 -3.32
N ASP A 133 24.17 -6.39 -4.05
CA ASP A 133 23.17 -5.42 -3.62
C ASP A 133 21.81 -6.09 -3.45
N ALA A 134 21.39 -6.89 -4.43
CA ALA A 134 20.17 -7.68 -4.36
C ALA A 134 20.20 -8.65 -3.16
N ALA A 135 21.31 -9.37 -2.97
CA ALA A 135 21.45 -10.30 -1.84
C ALA A 135 21.43 -9.58 -0.49
N ALA A 136 22.06 -8.43 -0.36
CA ALA A 136 22.08 -7.63 0.87
C ALA A 136 20.66 -7.14 1.22
N THR A 137 19.97 -6.54 0.27
CA THR A 137 18.59 -6.07 0.46
C THR A 137 17.64 -7.21 0.84
N LEU A 138 17.66 -8.33 0.12
CA LEU A 138 16.77 -9.46 0.40
C LEU A 138 17.06 -10.13 1.74
N ARG A 139 18.35 -10.24 2.17
CA ARG A 139 18.68 -10.73 3.51
C ARG A 139 18.13 -9.82 4.61
N ARG A 140 18.19 -8.51 4.41
CA ARG A 140 17.61 -7.54 5.34
C ARG A 140 16.09 -7.66 5.35
N ALA A 141 15.46 -7.84 4.20
CA ALA A 141 14.02 -8.05 4.07
C ALA A 141 13.53 -9.31 4.79
N GLN A 142 14.34 -10.39 4.88
CA GLN A 142 13.98 -11.61 5.63
C GLN A 142 13.67 -11.35 7.11
N THR A 143 14.26 -10.31 7.70
CA THR A 143 14.06 -9.97 9.12
C THR A 143 13.19 -8.74 9.33
N SER A 144 12.73 -8.10 8.25
CA SER A 144 11.88 -6.92 8.33
C SER A 144 10.44 -7.29 8.69
N ALA A 145 9.74 -6.40 9.39
CA ALA A 145 8.32 -6.57 9.72
C ALA A 145 7.46 -6.72 8.44
N ARG A 146 7.85 -6.04 7.36
CA ARG A 146 7.11 -6.00 6.10
C ARG A 146 7.24 -7.27 5.26
N TYR A 147 8.44 -7.86 5.17
CA TYR A 147 8.73 -8.92 4.19
C TYR A 147 9.12 -10.26 4.79
N SER A 148 9.32 -10.37 6.10
CA SER A 148 9.74 -11.62 6.75
C SER A 148 8.81 -12.80 6.45
N GLY A 149 7.50 -12.56 6.44
CA GLY A 149 6.51 -13.58 6.10
C GLY A 149 6.67 -14.10 4.66
N ARG A 150 6.89 -13.19 3.68
CA ARG A 150 7.08 -13.52 2.26
C ARG A 150 8.35 -14.35 2.02
N LEU A 151 9.41 -14.07 2.78
CA LEU A 151 10.71 -14.72 2.66
C LEU A 151 10.95 -15.85 3.68
N SER A 152 9.92 -16.27 4.40
CA SER A 152 10.01 -17.29 5.47
C SER A 152 10.51 -18.67 4.99
N GLN A 153 10.37 -18.96 3.69
CA GLN A 153 10.82 -20.21 3.07
C GLN A 153 12.29 -20.16 2.60
N VAL A 154 12.94 -19.00 2.71
CA VAL A 154 14.29 -18.82 2.18
C VAL A 154 15.32 -19.38 3.18
N ALA A 155 16.08 -20.38 2.72
CA ALA A 155 17.18 -20.99 3.50
C ALA A 155 18.49 -20.20 3.34
N SER A 156 18.76 -19.71 2.12
CA SER A 156 19.97 -18.91 1.87
C SER A 156 19.81 -18.03 0.64
N ILE A 157 20.52 -16.89 0.66
CA ILE A 157 20.63 -15.95 -0.45
C ILE A 157 22.10 -15.67 -0.66
N ARG A 158 22.62 -15.84 -1.87
CA ARG A 158 24.01 -15.53 -2.20
C ARG A 158 24.16 -14.92 -3.59
N ALA A 159 25.11 -14.05 -3.71
CA ALA A 159 25.60 -13.63 -5.02
C ALA A 159 26.62 -14.65 -5.55
N ASP A 160 26.55 -14.94 -6.84
CA ASP A 160 27.49 -15.80 -7.56
C ASP A 160 28.09 -14.98 -8.72
N GLY A 161 29.15 -14.27 -8.43
CA GLY A 161 29.64 -13.18 -9.27
C GLY A 161 28.77 -11.92 -9.22
N ALA A 162 28.92 -11.05 -10.19
CA ALA A 162 28.27 -9.74 -10.22
C ALA A 162 26.80 -9.81 -10.68
N GLN A 163 26.44 -10.79 -11.50
CA GLN A 163 25.15 -10.81 -12.21
C GLN A 163 24.26 -12.03 -11.91
N THR A 164 24.68 -12.91 -11.01
CA THR A 164 23.91 -14.10 -10.68
C THR A 164 23.53 -14.09 -9.20
N LEU A 165 22.23 -14.11 -8.93
CA LEU A 165 21.70 -14.27 -7.59
C LEU A 165 21.15 -15.69 -7.43
N VAL A 166 21.55 -16.38 -6.36
CA VAL A 166 21.12 -17.73 -6.06
C VAL A 166 20.36 -17.73 -4.74
N ILE A 167 19.12 -18.23 -4.77
CA ILE A 167 18.24 -18.33 -3.61
C ILE A 167 17.83 -19.79 -3.43
N ARG A 168 18.17 -20.38 -2.29
CA ARG A 168 17.73 -21.72 -1.92
C ARG A 168 16.57 -21.64 -0.93
N LEU A 169 15.56 -22.45 -1.17
CA LEU A 169 14.38 -22.55 -0.31
C LEU A 169 14.49 -23.77 0.62
N THR A 170 13.71 -23.76 1.71
CA THR A 170 13.57 -24.88 2.66
C THR A 170 12.60 -25.95 2.20
N ARG A 171 11.71 -25.60 1.25
CA ARG A 171 10.69 -26.48 0.66
C ARG A 171 10.42 -26.05 -0.79
N PRO A 172 9.83 -26.94 -1.63
CA PRO A 172 9.56 -26.60 -3.02
C PRO A 172 8.53 -25.45 -3.13
N ASN A 173 8.85 -24.48 -3.98
CA ASN A 173 7.93 -23.40 -4.36
C ASN A 173 8.30 -22.88 -5.75
N SER A 174 7.58 -23.35 -6.78
CA SER A 174 7.78 -22.94 -8.18
C SER A 174 7.22 -21.55 -8.49
N SER A 175 6.48 -20.94 -7.59
CA SER A 175 5.94 -19.57 -7.73
C SER A 175 6.69 -18.53 -6.89
N PHE A 176 7.81 -18.93 -6.24
CA PHE A 176 8.53 -18.05 -5.33
C PHE A 176 9.04 -16.77 -6.00
N ILE A 177 9.32 -16.79 -7.30
CA ILE A 177 9.80 -15.62 -8.05
C ILE A 177 8.82 -14.43 -7.94
N SER A 178 7.50 -14.68 -7.89
CA SER A 178 6.47 -13.64 -7.72
C SER A 178 6.54 -12.91 -6.38
N LEU A 179 7.31 -13.42 -5.42
CA LEU A 179 7.54 -12.76 -4.13
C LEU A 179 8.75 -11.81 -4.14
N LEU A 180 9.47 -11.72 -5.25
CA LEU A 180 10.71 -10.94 -5.40
C LEU A 180 10.50 -9.57 -6.08
N ASP A 181 9.29 -9.03 -6.01
CA ASP A 181 8.97 -7.64 -6.34
C ASP A 181 9.40 -6.66 -5.24
N ILE A 182 10.21 -7.13 -4.29
CA ILE A 182 10.81 -6.33 -3.21
C ILE A 182 11.81 -5.34 -3.81
N PRO A 183 11.63 -4.03 -3.58
CA PRO A 183 12.52 -3.02 -4.13
C PRO A 183 13.94 -3.15 -3.56
N ILE A 184 14.94 -3.01 -4.43
CA ILE A 184 16.36 -3.16 -4.10
C ILE A 184 16.98 -1.78 -3.87
N VAL A 185 17.82 -1.69 -2.84
CA VAL A 185 18.63 -0.51 -2.54
C VAL A 185 20.12 -0.85 -2.66
N LYS A 186 20.95 0.17 -2.88
CA LYS A 186 22.41 0.03 -2.90
C LYS A 186 22.93 -0.40 -1.54
N SER A 187 23.75 -1.44 -1.53
CA SER A 187 24.42 -1.90 -0.33
C SER A 187 25.35 -0.82 0.24
N GLY A 188 25.27 -0.60 1.55
CA GLY A 188 26.00 0.45 2.27
C GLY A 188 25.26 1.77 2.38
N THR A 189 24.04 1.91 1.82
CA THR A 189 23.18 3.10 1.98
C THR A 189 21.91 2.82 2.81
N GLU A 190 21.80 1.64 3.41
CA GLU A 190 20.60 1.16 4.11
C GLU A 190 20.24 1.96 5.35
N THR A 191 21.22 2.71 5.89
CA THR A 191 21.03 3.57 7.07
C THR A 191 20.65 5.00 6.69
N ASP A 192 20.72 5.34 5.42
CA ASP A 192 20.34 6.65 4.94
C ASP A 192 18.81 6.81 5.01
N LEU A 193 18.35 8.03 5.25
CA LEU A 193 16.92 8.33 5.22
C LEU A 193 16.30 8.00 3.86
N VAL A 194 17.08 8.21 2.79
CA VAL A 194 16.75 7.89 1.41
C VAL A 194 17.91 7.09 0.80
N PRO A 195 17.88 5.76 0.88
CA PRO A 195 18.87 4.90 0.22
C PRO A 195 18.93 5.11 -1.27
N LEU A 196 20.05 4.78 -1.91
CA LEU A 196 20.18 4.88 -3.36
C LEU A 196 19.45 3.73 -4.06
N GLY A 197 18.69 4.06 -5.10
CA GLY A 197 17.94 3.13 -5.94
C GLY A 197 18.35 3.18 -7.40
N THR A 198 17.75 2.29 -8.21
CA THR A 198 17.96 2.20 -9.66
C THR A 198 16.82 2.84 -10.45
N GLY A 199 15.85 3.44 -9.76
CA GLY A 199 14.57 3.87 -10.31
C GLY A 199 14.65 5.00 -11.34
N ARG A 200 13.50 5.33 -11.88
CA ARG A 200 13.32 6.36 -12.94
C ARG A 200 13.59 7.77 -12.47
N TYR A 201 13.55 8.02 -11.16
CA TYR A 201 13.87 9.31 -10.55
C TYR A 201 14.92 9.15 -9.46
N ALA A 202 15.65 10.24 -9.20
CA ALA A 202 16.59 10.37 -8.10
C ALA A 202 16.10 11.43 -7.10
N TYR A 203 16.23 11.14 -5.82
CA TYR A 203 15.90 12.07 -4.75
C TYR A 203 16.97 13.15 -4.61
N VAL A 204 16.53 14.39 -4.49
CA VAL A 204 17.38 15.56 -4.16
C VAL A 204 16.90 16.15 -2.85
N ALA A 205 17.79 16.20 -1.87
CA ALA A 205 17.49 16.73 -0.55
C ALA A 205 17.21 18.25 -0.59
N ALA A 206 16.39 18.72 0.33
CA ALA A 206 16.15 20.15 0.53
C ALA A 206 17.46 20.91 0.79
N ALA A 207 17.60 22.09 0.16
CA ALA A 207 18.77 22.95 0.32
C ALA A 207 18.37 24.43 0.36
N GLY A 208 18.76 25.14 1.41
CA GLY A 208 18.40 26.55 1.59
C GLY A 208 16.89 26.75 1.67
N THR A 209 16.32 27.49 0.73
CA THR A 209 14.88 27.75 0.61
C THR A 209 14.17 26.75 -0.31
N GLU A 210 14.92 25.90 -1.02
CA GLU A 210 14.38 24.89 -1.92
C GLU A 210 14.00 23.64 -1.13
N GLY A 211 12.75 23.18 -1.31
CA GLY A 211 12.27 21.91 -0.76
C GLY A 211 12.94 20.69 -1.40
N ALA A 212 12.74 19.52 -0.82
CA ALA A 212 13.16 18.28 -1.47
C ALA A 212 12.36 18.03 -2.76
N TYR A 213 12.98 17.37 -3.73
CA TYR A 213 12.33 17.02 -4.99
C TYR A 213 12.92 15.76 -5.62
N LEU A 214 12.24 15.22 -6.59
CA LEU A 214 12.73 14.15 -7.44
C LEU A 214 13.16 14.72 -8.79
N THR A 215 14.32 14.30 -9.28
CA THR A 215 14.79 14.63 -10.64
C THR A 215 14.82 13.39 -11.50
N ALA A 216 14.51 13.56 -12.80
CA ALA A 216 14.55 12.47 -13.77
C ALA A 216 15.94 11.82 -13.83
N ASN A 217 16.01 10.51 -13.64
CA ASN A 217 17.23 9.74 -13.79
C ASN A 217 17.56 9.53 -15.27
N ARG A 218 18.42 10.38 -15.84
CA ARG A 218 18.81 10.32 -17.26
C ARG A 218 19.62 9.06 -17.61
N SER A 219 20.16 8.37 -16.62
CA SER A 219 20.88 7.11 -16.76
C SER A 219 20.00 5.88 -16.49
N TRP A 220 18.68 6.07 -16.37
CA TRP A 220 17.79 4.95 -16.14
C TRP A 220 17.88 3.90 -17.25
N TRP A 221 18.12 2.66 -16.87
CA TRP A 221 18.47 1.56 -17.76
C TRP A 221 17.43 1.27 -18.86
N GLN A 222 16.14 1.59 -18.62
CA GLN A 222 15.09 1.41 -19.63
C GLN A 222 15.13 2.46 -20.74
N GLN A 223 15.83 3.57 -20.55
CA GLN A 223 15.98 4.64 -21.55
C GLN A 223 14.65 5.19 -22.11
N LYS A 224 13.56 5.02 -21.35
CA LYS A 224 12.25 5.56 -21.72
C LYS A 224 12.15 7.04 -21.38
N SER A 225 11.43 7.78 -22.23
CA SER A 225 11.06 9.16 -21.92
C SER A 225 10.22 9.18 -20.64
N LEU A 226 10.59 10.05 -19.70
CA LEU A 226 9.83 10.28 -18.48
C LEU A 226 8.87 11.45 -18.69
N PRO A 227 7.68 11.41 -18.09
CA PRO A 227 6.65 12.45 -18.30
C PRO A 227 7.07 13.81 -17.74
N MET A 228 7.97 13.83 -16.75
CA MET A 228 8.40 15.04 -16.05
C MET A 228 9.90 14.98 -15.76
N ASP A 229 10.56 16.13 -15.84
CA ASP A 229 11.97 16.25 -15.44
C ASP A 229 12.14 16.42 -13.94
N ARG A 230 11.11 16.97 -13.27
CA ARG A 230 11.11 17.26 -11.84
C ARG A 230 9.73 16.99 -11.24
N ILE A 231 9.72 16.44 -10.03
CA ILE A 231 8.55 16.26 -9.19
C ILE A 231 8.88 16.88 -7.83
N ASP A 232 8.18 17.92 -7.44
CA ASP A 232 8.39 18.55 -6.13
C ASP A 232 7.83 17.67 -5.01
N LEU A 233 8.46 17.69 -3.84
CA LEU A 233 7.99 16.98 -2.66
C LEU A 233 7.41 17.98 -1.65
N TYR A 234 6.09 18.07 -1.62
CA TYR A 234 5.40 18.97 -0.71
C TYR A 234 5.42 18.41 0.72
N THR A 235 6.06 19.12 1.62
CA THR A 235 6.24 18.65 3.00
C THR A 235 4.94 18.69 3.78
N CYS A 236 4.46 17.51 4.17
CA CYS A 236 3.34 17.30 5.09
C CYS A 236 3.87 16.89 6.47
N LYS A 237 3.14 17.23 7.54
CA LYS A 237 3.53 16.88 8.91
C LYS A 237 3.07 15.49 9.32
N ASN A 238 1.92 15.07 8.80
CA ASN A 238 1.27 13.79 9.09
C ASN A 238 0.26 13.48 7.97
N SER A 239 -0.37 12.32 8.04
CA SER A 239 -1.37 11.86 7.07
C SER A 239 -2.57 12.81 6.94
N ASP A 240 -3.03 13.45 8.03
CA ASP A 240 -4.14 14.41 7.96
C ASP A 240 -3.80 15.61 7.08
N THR A 241 -2.55 16.09 7.15
CA THR A 241 -2.10 17.23 6.33
C THR A 241 -1.91 16.88 4.86
N VAL A 242 -1.81 15.61 4.51
CA VAL A 242 -1.73 15.13 3.13
C VAL A 242 -3.05 15.42 2.39
N SER A 243 -4.18 15.06 2.97
CA SER A 243 -5.50 15.35 2.41
C SER A 243 -5.73 16.86 2.23
N TYR A 244 -5.34 17.67 3.24
CA TYR A 244 -5.42 19.12 3.13
C TYR A 244 -4.54 19.72 2.02
N ALA A 245 -3.36 19.16 1.79
CA ALA A 245 -2.49 19.57 0.70
C ALA A 245 -3.13 19.31 -0.67
N PHE A 246 -3.82 18.19 -0.82
CA PHE A 246 -4.58 17.88 -2.03
C PHE A 246 -5.74 18.84 -2.26
N TYR A 247 -6.57 19.10 -1.26
CA TYR A 247 -7.66 20.08 -1.36
C TYR A 247 -7.15 21.49 -1.65
N ALA A 248 -6.00 21.86 -1.08
CA ALA A 248 -5.36 23.15 -1.33
C ALA A 248 -4.69 23.23 -2.71
N ARG A 249 -4.66 22.13 -3.49
CA ARG A 249 -3.96 21.99 -4.77
C ARG A 249 -2.45 22.22 -4.67
N GLU A 250 -1.87 22.00 -3.50
CA GLU A 250 -0.43 22.02 -3.29
C GLU A 250 0.21 20.71 -3.83
N VAL A 251 -0.57 19.61 -3.88
CA VAL A 251 -0.21 18.34 -4.51
C VAL A 251 -1.27 17.96 -5.54
N GLN A 252 -0.86 17.28 -6.61
CA GLN A 252 -1.72 16.95 -7.75
C GLN A 252 -2.13 15.49 -7.80
N LEU A 253 -1.48 14.64 -7.03
CA LEU A 253 -1.79 13.21 -6.95
C LEU A 253 -1.77 12.78 -5.48
N LEU A 254 -2.80 12.03 -5.10
CA LEU A 254 -2.94 11.43 -3.79
C LEU A 254 -3.35 9.96 -3.95
N HIS A 255 -2.63 9.06 -3.30
CA HIS A 255 -3.06 7.70 -3.12
C HIS A 255 -4.02 7.63 -1.92
N CYS A 256 -5.24 7.14 -2.15
CA CYS A 256 -6.25 6.95 -1.10
C CYS A 256 -6.33 5.47 -0.73
N ASP A 257 -5.92 5.12 0.48
CA ASP A 257 -6.26 3.84 1.09
C ASP A 257 -7.64 3.99 1.75
N LEU A 258 -8.68 3.46 1.12
CA LEU A 258 -10.06 3.56 1.60
C LEU A 258 -10.33 2.76 2.88
N SER A 259 -9.37 1.97 3.33
CA SER A 259 -9.43 1.33 4.66
C SER A 259 -9.08 2.30 5.79
N ASP A 260 -8.50 3.45 5.48
CA ASP A 260 -8.18 4.51 6.42
C ASP A 260 -9.25 5.62 6.34
N THR A 261 -9.88 5.92 7.47
CA THR A 261 -10.91 6.95 7.60
C THR A 261 -10.43 8.36 7.20
N ALA A 262 -9.13 8.64 7.31
CA ALA A 262 -8.55 9.91 6.88
C ALA A 262 -8.54 10.09 5.35
N SER A 263 -8.53 9.00 4.59
CA SER A 263 -8.48 9.04 3.13
C SER A 263 -9.85 9.21 2.46
N THR A 264 -10.94 8.88 3.15
CA THR A 264 -12.30 8.88 2.57
C THR A 264 -12.79 10.27 2.16
N GLY A 265 -12.36 11.32 2.85
CA GLY A 265 -12.72 12.70 2.50
C GLY A 265 -12.10 13.20 1.19
N ALA A 266 -10.98 12.64 0.73
CA ALA A 266 -10.31 13.08 -0.49
C ALA A 266 -11.02 12.63 -1.78
N VAL A 267 -11.82 11.58 -1.70
CA VAL A 267 -12.47 10.92 -2.86
C VAL A 267 -13.51 11.81 -3.54
N SER A 268 -14.12 12.78 -2.85
CA SER A 268 -15.19 13.62 -3.39
C SER A 268 -14.70 14.83 -4.20
N SER A 269 -13.39 15.12 -4.28
CA SER A 269 -12.90 16.43 -4.74
C SER A 269 -11.98 16.42 -5.97
N GLY A 270 -11.78 15.28 -6.63
CA GLY A 270 -10.89 15.13 -7.78
C GLY A 270 -11.34 14.06 -8.76
N ASP A 271 -10.58 13.91 -9.85
CA ASP A 271 -10.71 12.75 -10.72
C ASP A 271 -10.17 11.51 -9.98
N PHE A 272 -10.95 10.44 -9.99
CA PHE A 272 -10.64 9.21 -9.28
C PHE A 272 -10.34 8.07 -10.25
N THR A 273 -9.29 7.33 -9.99
CA THR A 273 -8.94 6.13 -10.75
C THR A 273 -8.63 4.99 -9.79
N ASP A 274 -9.33 3.88 -9.93
CA ASP A 274 -9.05 2.66 -9.18
C ASP A 274 -7.82 1.95 -9.72
N ALA A 275 -7.04 1.40 -8.80
CA ALA A 275 -5.95 0.49 -9.10
C ALA A 275 -6.12 -0.78 -8.25
N ASP A 276 -6.15 -1.93 -8.90
CA ASP A 276 -6.19 -3.21 -8.20
C ASP A 276 -4.93 -3.41 -7.35
N THR A 277 -5.13 -3.85 -6.11
CA THR A 277 -4.06 -4.07 -5.14
C THR A 277 -4.04 -5.51 -4.66
N THR A 278 -2.95 -5.94 -4.03
CA THR A 278 -2.87 -7.22 -3.31
C THR A 278 -3.30 -7.11 -1.84
N VAL A 279 -3.86 -5.97 -1.44
CA VAL A 279 -4.37 -5.77 -0.08
C VAL A 279 -5.67 -6.56 0.10
N LEU A 280 -5.71 -7.41 1.11
CA LEU A 280 -6.87 -8.24 1.45
C LEU A 280 -7.36 -7.90 2.86
N HIS A 281 -8.61 -7.45 2.96
CA HIS A 281 -9.31 -7.35 4.23
C HIS A 281 -9.99 -8.69 4.52
N TYR A 282 -9.71 -9.29 5.68
CA TYR A 282 -10.25 -10.59 6.03
C TYR A 282 -10.57 -10.71 7.51
N LEU A 283 -11.52 -11.57 7.84
CA LEU A 283 -11.81 -12.00 9.19
C LEU A 283 -11.04 -13.27 9.53
N GLY A 284 -10.10 -13.19 10.47
CA GLY A 284 -9.32 -14.32 10.94
C GLY A 284 -9.94 -14.98 12.17
N PHE A 285 -10.00 -16.32 12.21
CA PHE A 285 -10.49 -17.08 13.36
C PHE A 285 -9.36 -17.80 14.07
N ASN A 286 -9.32 -17.71 15.40
CA ASN A 286 -8.46 -18.60 16.19
C ASN A 286 -9.08 -20.01 16.26
N THR A 287 -8.61 -20.89 15.40
CA THR A 287 -9.13 -22.25 15.27
C THR A 287 -8.74 -23.20 16.42
N SER A 288 -7.87 -22.78 17.31
CA SER A 288 -7.49 -23.59 18.49
C SER A 288 -8.35 -23.30 19.73
N ARG A 289 -9.27 -22.35 19.66
CA ARG A 289 -10.14 -21.97 20.80
C ARG A 289 -11.62 -22.07 20.43
N ALA A 290 -12.43 -22.45 21.42
CA ALA A 290 -13.88 -22.35 21.29
C ALA A 290 -14.29 -20.85 21.21
N PRO A 291 -15.36 -20.50 20.47
CA PRO A 291 -16.20 -21.42 19.71
C PRO A 291 -15.69 -21.70 18.29
N PHE A 292 -14.62 -21.01 17.83
CA PHE A 292 -14.16 -21.04 16.45
C PHE A 292 -13.25 -22.24 16.13
N ASN A 293 -13.04 -23.18 17.06
CA ASN A 293 -12.52 -24.51 16.76
C ASN A 293 -13.52 -25.36 15.94
N SER A 294 -14.84 -25.06 15.97
CA SER A 294 -15.84 -25.66 15.08
C SER A 294 -15.73 -25.10 13.66
N ALA A 295 -15.50 -25.99 12.67
CA ALA A 295 -15.53 -25.62 11.26
C ALA A 295 -16.93 -25.19 10.79
N GLU A 296 -17.98 -25.79 11.37
CA GLU A 296 -19.37 -25.48 11.06
C GLU A 296 -19.71 -24.05 11.46
N LEU A 297 -19.29 -23.63 12.65
CA LEU A 297 -19.51 -22.27 13.12
C LEU A 297 -18.76 -21.23 12.25
N ARG A 298 -17.52 -21.52 11.85
CA ARG A 298 -16.78 -20.62 10.94
C ARG A 298 -17.46 -20.48 9.58
N ARG A 299 -18.04 -21.58 9.05
CA ARG A 299 -18.83 -21.54 7.81
C ARG A 299 -20.10 -20.72 7.99
N ALA A 300 -20.80 -20.90 9.10
CA ALA A 300 -21.99 -20.14 9.42
C ALA A 300 -21.67 -18.63 9.44
N VAL A 301 -20.63 -18.22 10.16
CA VAL A 301 -20.21 -16.79 10.18
C VAL A 301 -19.87 -16.29 8.78
N SER A 302 -19.22 -17.10 7.94
CA SER A 302 -18.93 -16.71 6.55
C SER A 302 -20.21 -16.47 5.72
N GLN A 303 -21.29 -17.21 5.98
CA GLN A 303 -22.59 -17.00 5.33
C GLN A 303 -23.29 -15.72 5.82
N GLY A 304 -23.00 -15.28 7.03
CA GLY A 304 -23.54 -14.04 7.61
C GLY A 304 -22.85 -12.76 7.11
N ILE A 305 -21.75 -12.86 6.36
CA ILE A 305 -20.99 -11.71 5.88
C ILE A 305 -21.41 -11.34 4.47
N ASP A 306 -22.08 -10.20 4.33
CA ASP A 306 -22.35 -9.58 3.03
C ASP A 306 -21.10 -8.84 2.52
N ARG A 307 -20.25 -9.56 1.79
CA ARG A 307 -19.00 -9.00 1.26
C ARG A 307 -19.24 -7.91 0.25
N ALA A 308 -20.26 -8.05 -0.59
CA ALA A 308 -20.62 -7.03 -1.57
C ALA A 308 -21.19 -5.78 -0.88
N GLY A 309 -22.02 -5.98 0.16
CA GLY A 309 -22.49 -4.89 1.02
C GLY A 309 -21.36 -4.20 1.77
N CYS A 310 -20.35 -4.94 2.23
CA CYS A 310 -19.14 -4.34 2.84
C CYS A 310 -18.38 -3.47 1.84
N VAL A 311 -18.17 -3.95 0.61
CA VAL A 311 -17.50 -3.16 -0.44
C VAL A 311 -18.28 -1.89 -0.75
N SER A 312 -19.61 -1.98 -0.93
CA SER A 312 -20.42 -0.81 -1.26
C SER A 312 -20.52 0.20 -0.12
N SER A 313 -20.59 -0.27 1.14
CA SER A 313 -20.83 0.62 2.29
C SER A 313 -19.56 1.20 2.90
N PHE A 314 -18.46 0.43 2.96
CA PHE A 314 -17.22 0.87 3.60
C PHE A 314 -16.14 1.32 2.61
N LEU A 315 -16.14 0.76 1.39
CA LEU A 315 -15.19 1.12 0.34
C LEU A 315 -15.84 1.91 -0.79
N MET A 316 -17.08 2.39 -0.61
CA MET A 316 -17.81 3.17 -1.61
C MET A 316 -17.86 2.53 -3.01
N GLY A 317 -17.78 1.20 -3.09
CA GLY A 317 -17.71 0.44 -4.33
C GLY A 317 -16.29 0.23 -4.88
N HIS A 318 -15.26 0.85 -4.30
CA HIS A 318 -13.87 0.76 -4.74
C HIS A 318 -13.16 -0.45 -4.14
N GLY A 319 -13.55 -1.63 -4.55
CA GLY A 319 -12.97 -2.89 -4.11
C GLY A 319 -13.67 -4.08 -4.74
N THR A 320 -13.11 -5.25 -4.58
CA THR A 320 -13.67 -6.49 -5.12
C THR A 320 -13.96 -7.47 -3.98
N ALA A 321 -15.22 -7.94 -3.90
CA ALA A 321 -15.59 -8.99 -2.95
C ALA A 321 -14.83 -10.28 -3.28
N ALA A 322 -14.09 -10.82 -2.29
CA ALA A 322 -13.31 -12.04 -2.46
C ALA A 322 -13.76 -13.12 -1.47
N GLU A 323 -13.90 -14.35 -1.96
CA GLU A 323 -14.25 -15.53 -1.15
C GLU A 323 -13.02 -16.31 -0.68
N TYR A 324 -11.87 -16.09 -1.34
CA TYR A 324 -10.62 -16.79 -1.05
C TYR A 324 -9.48 -15.78 -0.82
N PRO A 325 -8.45 -16.14 -0.05
CA PRO A 325 -7.29 -15.31 0.17
C PRO A 325 -6.32 -15.34 -1.02
N VAL A 326 -6.88 -15.17 -2.22
CA VAL A 326 -6.17 -15.10 -3.51
C VAL A 326 -6.80 -13.96 -4.28
N HIS A 327 -5.99 -13.21 -5.03
CA HIS A 327 -6.52 -12.11 -5.84
C HIS A 327 -7.48 -12.64 -6.92
N PRO A 328 -8.67 -12.03 -7.10
CA PRO A 328 -9.68 -12.51 -8.05
C PRO A 328 -9.21 -12.62 -9.50
N SER A 329 -8.26 -11.79 -9.96
CA SER A 329 -7.67 -11.87 -11.31
C SER A 329 -6.61 -12.97 -11.45
N SER A 330 -6.19 -13.60 -10.36
CA SER A 330 -5.20 -14.68 -10.42
C SER A 330 -5.79 -15.95 -11.04
N ALA A 331 -5.00 -16.60 -11.91
CA ALA A 331 -5.34 -17.94 -12.43
C ALA A 331 -5.50 -19.03 -11.35
N LEU A 332 -5.08 -18.76 -10.12
CA LEU A 332 -5.26 -19.64 -8.97
C LEU A 332 -6.58 -19.37 -8.23
N TYR A 333 -7.35 -18.34 -8.60
CA TYR A 333 -8.63 -18.07 -7.96
C TYR A 333 -9.65 -19.12 -8.38
N PRO A 334 -10.31 -19.81 -7.42
CA PRO A 334 -11.24 -20.87 -7.76
C PRO A 334 -12.50 -20.38 -8.50
N ASP A 335 -12.90 -21.09 -9.56
CA ASP A 335 -14.11 -20.77 -10.33
C ASP A 335 -15.41 -20.95 -9.54
N LYS A 336 -15.38 -21.80 -8.51
CA LYS A 336 -16.57 -22.11 -7.70
C LYS A 336 -16.50 -21.38 -6.37
N GLN A 337 -17.46 -20.51 -6.13
CA GLN A 337 -17.69 -19.87 -4.85
C GLN A 337 -18.18 -20.90 -3.83
N PRO A 338 -17.61 -20.99 -2.62
CA PRO A 338 -17.98 -22.02 -1.67
C PRO A 338 -19.34 -21.78 -1.02
N GLN A 339 -19.71 -20.53 -0.80
CA GLN A 339 -20.97 -20.17 -0.13
C GLN A 339 -21.37 -18.73 -0.45
N ALA A 340 -22.64 -18.56 -0.87
CA ALA A 340 -23.24 -17.24 -0.99
C ALA A 340 -23.57 -16.65 0.40
N TYR A 341 -23.66 -15.35 0.48
CA TYR A 341 -24.27 -14.64 1.59
C TYR A 341 -25.72 -15.13 1.78
N SER A 342 -26.03 -15.63 2.96
CA SER A 342 -27.35 -16.18 3.32
C SER A 342 -27.62 -15.97 4.80
N PRO A 343 -28.32 -14.87 5.14
CA PRO A 343 -28.73 -14.60 6.55
C PRO A 343 -29.56 -15.70 7.18
N ASP A 344 -30.41 -16.36 6.38
CA ASP A 344 -31.29 -17.42 6.86
C ASP A 344 -30.48 -18.69 7.23
N ASP A 345 -29.53 -19.08 6.40
CA ASP A 345 -28.63 -20.20 6.70
C ASP A 345 -27.71 -19.87 7.88
N PHE A 346 -27.22 -18.63 7.96
CA PHE A 346 -26.47 -18.14 9.11
C PHE A 346 -27.29 -18.27 10.40
N ASN A 347 -28.50 -17.73 10.44
CA ASN A 347 -29.35 -17.76 11.62
C ASN A 347 -29.67 -19.21 12.03
N THR A 348 -29.95 -20.07 11.06
CA THR A 348 -30.26 -21.50 11.30
C THR A 348 -29.03 -22.21 11.88
N ALA A 349 -27.84 -22.01 11.31
CA ALA A 349 -26.62 -22.65 11.77
C ALA A 349 -26.14 -22.12 13.15
N ILE A 350 -26.29 -20.82 13.41
CA ILE A 350 -25.96 -20.21 14.70
C ILE A 350 -26.89 -20.74 15.79
N ALA A 351 -28.20 -20.83 15.53
CA ALA A 351 -29.17 -21.40 16.47
C ALA A 351 -28.90 -22.90 16.75
N ALA A 352 -28.58 -23.67 15.72
CA ALA A 352 -28.22 -25.09 15.86
C ALA A 352 -26.92 -25.30 16.68
N ALA A 353 -26.01 -24.34 16.62
CA ALA A 353 -24.78 -24.33 17.42
C ALA A 353 -24.97 -23.86 18.87
N GLY A 354 -26.20 -23.52 19.26
CA GLY A 354 -26.55 -23.06 20.62
C GLY A 354 -26.26 -21.58 20.86
N TYR A 355 -26.10 -20.77 19.79
CA TYR A 355 -25.96 -19.33 19.84
C TYR A 355 -27.21 -18.68 19.24
N GLY A 356 -27.62 -17.54 19.78
CA GLY A 356 -28.82 -16.84 19.30
C GLY A 356 -29.24 -15.75 20.29
N SER A 357 -30.43 -15.15 20.08
CA SER A 357 -30.93 -14.02 20.87
C SER A 357 -30.99 -14.26 22.38
N ASP A 358 -31.11 -15.52 22.78
CA ASP A 358 -31.24 -15.92 24.20
C ASP A 358 -29.94 -16.54 24.77
N ALA A 359 -28.88 -16.62 23.96
CA ALA A 359 -27.61 -17.18 24.39
C ALA A 359 -26.69 -16.09 24.98
N SER A 360 -25.77 -16.52 25.83
CA SER A 360 -24.73 -15.62 26.33
C SER A 360 -23.86 -15.11 25.19
N PRO A 361 -23.48 -13.83 25.15
CA PRO A 361 -22.63 -13.29 24.12
C PRO A 361 -21.30 -14.04 24.08
N VAL A 362 -20.84 -14.34 22.88
CA VAL A 362 -19.51 -14.93 22.67
C VAL A 362 -18.46 -13.83 22.88
N SER A 363 -17.57 -14.04 23.84
CA SER A 363 -16.40 -13.18 23.96
C SER A 363 -15.42 -13.52 22.84
N VAL A 364 -15.10 -12.55 21.99
CA VAL A 364 -14.16 -12.66 20.87
C VAL A 364 -12.79 -12.12 21.28
#